data_080febaf0318eeceda7d15016a0b9aa0
#
_entry.id   080febaf0318eeceda7d15016a0b9aa0
#
_cell.length_a   1.000
_cell.length_b   1.000
_cell.length_c   1.000
_cell.angle_alpha   90.00
_cell.angle_beta   90.00
_cell.angle_gamma   90.00
#
_symmetry.space_group_name_H-M   'P 1'
#
loop_
_entity.id
_entity.type
_entity.pdbx_description
1 polymer ?
#
loop_
_entity_poly.entity_id
_entity_poly.type
_entity_poly.pdbx_seq_one_letter_code
_entity_poly.pdbx_strand_id
1 'polypeptide(L)'
;MQNCYTLRPDRGKNVTYLIRATFWYGNYDGKNQTPTFDLYIDVNYWATVSSPIYFYEEITYVSQADDIQVCLVNTGNGVPFISALELRPLDDDISPSGLRFLQLHWRYDIGRSLNYSLRYPDDVYDRIWEAKNYKKWIILNTTSAIDLSVNDDEYKYKIPGEVLRTAQGPMNASSPLELWWLSIGQNKWIVYFYFVEIERLTRGQQREFTISMNDNQFRETVSLEYLKPVVVVSTPVNGWNITFSIESTNKSGKPPILNAVEFYTIGDLPNVPTAQDDVKAINDIKAMYHIKRESWQGDPCVPSKYTWDGLTCSYGNPPRIILA
;
A
#
# COMPACT_ATOMS: atom_id res chain seq x y z
N MET A 1 -18.11 -9.60 17.51
CA MET A 1 -18.78 -10.02 16.27
C MET A 1 -17.99 -9.49 15.11
N GLN A 2 -17.81 -10.29 14.07
CA GLN A 2 -17.15 -9.89 12.82
C GLN A 2 -18.11 -10.08 11.64
N ASN A 3 -17.89 -9.30 10.58
CA ASN A 3 -18.57 -9.42 9.31
C ASN A 3 -17.52 -9.51 8.20
N CYS A 4 -17.50 -10.62 7.47
CA CYS A 4 -16.42 -10.93 6.53
C CYS A 4 -16.93 -11.00 5.10
N TYR A 5 -16.15 -10.42 4.19
CA TYR A 5 -16.31 -10.50 2.73
C TYR A 5 -15.31 -11.51 2.19
N THR A 6 -15.80 -12.51 1.46
CA THR A 6 -14.96 -13.50 0.78
C THR A 6 -14.73 -13.07 -0.66
N LEU A 7 -13.50 -12.72 -1.01
CA LEU A 7 -13.09 -12.41 -2.36
C LEU A 7 -12.51 -13.68 -3.00
N ARG A 8 -12.93 -13.99 -4.21
CA ARG A 8 -12.47 -15.16 -4.98
C ARG A 8 -11.88 -14.71 -6.30
N PRO A 9 -10.61 -14.29 -6.31
CA PRO A 9 -9.96 -13.83 -7.51
C PRO A 9 -9.62 -14.98 -8.46
N ASP A 10 -9.74 -14.75 -9.77
CA ASP A 10 -9.50 -15.78 -10.79
C ASP A 10 -8.06 -16.34 -10.78
N ARG A 11 -7.08 -15.52 -10.36
CA ARG A 11 -5.67 -15.93 -10.31
C ARG A 11 -5.29 -16.75 -9.07
N GLY A 12 -6.14 -16.74 -8.03
CA GLY A 12 -6.01 -17.56 -6.82
C GLY A 12 -4.79 -17.24 -5.95
N LYS A 13 -4.20 -18.31 -5.39
CA LYS A 13 -3.11 -18.29 -4.41
C LYS A 13 -1.77 -17.83 -4.98
N ASN A 14 -0.92 -17.22 -4.13
CA ASN A 14 0.44 -16.72 -4.42
C ASN A 14 0.49 -15.62 -5.49
N VAL A 15 -0.59 -14.90 -5.66
CA VAL A 15 -0.67 -13.72 -6.54
C VAL A 15 -0.70 -12.46 -5.68
N THR A 16 -0.05 -11.42 -6.17
CA THR A 16 -0.02 -10.11 -5.53
C THR A 16 -1.27 -9.31 -5.91
N TYR A 17 -1.96 -8.78 -4.91
CA TYR A 17 -3.16 -7.95 -5.10
C TYR A 17 -2.99 -6.60 -4.40
N LEU A 18 -3.50 -5.55 -5.03
CA LEU A 18 -3.88 -4.32 -4.35
C LEU A 18 -5.29 -4.52 -3.82
N ILE A 19 -5.47 -4.35 -2.52
CA ILE A 19 -6.77 -4.42 -1.84
C ILE A 19 -7.02 -3.07 -1.20
N ARG A 20 -8.15 -2.44 -1.54
CA ARG A 20 -8.55 -1.14 -1.02
C ARG A 20 -9.93 -1.22 -0.39
N ALA A 21 -10.01 -0.83 0.87
CA ALA A 21 -11.25 -0.66 1.61
C ALA A 21 -11.51 0.84 1.78
N THR A 22 -12.66 1.32 1.29
CA THR A 22 -13.02 2.75 1.30
C THR A 22 -14.14 2.99 2.29
N PHE A 23 -14.07 4.09 3.03
CA PHE A 23 -15.00 4.46 4.09
C PHE A 23 -15.46 5.89 3.96
N TRP A 24 -16.77 6.08 4.07
CA TRP A 24 -17.40 7.38 4.20
C TRP A 24 -18.63 7.23 5.10
N TYR A 25 -18.54 7.73 6.31
CA TYR A 25 -19.57 7.50 7.35
C TYR A 25 -20.86 8.22 7.00
N GLY A 26 -21.22 8.98 6.29
CA GLY A 26 -22.51 9.58 5.88
C GLY A 26 -23.65 9.57 6.92
N ASN A 27 -23.37 9.30 8.18
CA ASN A 27 -24.36 9.24 9.29
C ASN A 27 -25.54 8.28 9.03
N TYR A 28 -25.28 7.11 8.44
CA TYR A 28 -26.30 6.14 8.03
C TYR A 28 -27.18 5.62 9.19
N ASP A 29 -26.66 5.64 10.43
CA ASP A 29 -27.36 5.18 11.64
C ASP A 29 -28.02 6.32 12.44
N GLY A 30 -27.92 7.56 11.97
CA GLY A 30 -28.51 8.75 12.60
C GLY A 30 -27.90 9.17 13.94
N LYS A 31 -26.74 8.58 14.32
CA LYS A 31 -26.13 8.81 15.64
C LYS A 31 -25.15 9.97 15.68
N ASN A 32 -24.74 10.52 14.54
CA ASN A 32 -23.73 11.56 14.42
C ASN A 32 -22.41 11.23 15.16
N GLN A 33 -22.12 9.95 15.30
CA GLN A 33 -20.94 9.43 15.97
C GLN A 33 -20.29 8.35 15.10
N THR A 34 -19.13 8.65 14.58
CA THR A 34 -18.37 7.72 13.73
C THR A 34 -18.02 6.46 14.51
N PRO A 35 -18.37 5.27 13.99
CA PRO A 35 -17.96 4.02 14.58
C PRO A 35 -16.43 3.85 14.56
N THR A 36 -15.90 3.16 15.56
CA THR A 36 -14.52 2.68 15.58
C THR A 36 -14.51 1.17 15.55
N PHE A 37 -13.82 0.57 14.58
CA PHE A 37 -13.76 -0.88 14.41
C PHE A 37 -12.46 -1.28 13.72
N ASP A 38 -12.13 -2.58 13.78
CA ASP A 38 -10.90 -3.09 13.19
C ASP A 38 -11.16 -3.79 11.85
N LEU A 39 -10.18 -3.68 10.95
CA LEU A 39 -10.09 -4.45 9.72
C LEU A 39 -9.11 -5.59 9.89
N TYR A 40 -9.46 -6.73 9.32
CA TYR A 40 -8.58 -7.89 9.20
C TYR A 40 -8.50 -8.31 7.74
N ILE A 41 -7.31 -8.74 7.35
CA ILE A 41 -7.06 -9.44 6.09
C ILE A 41 -6.77 -10.90 6.43
N ASP A 42 -7.59 -11.80 5.94
CA ASP A 42 -7.64 -13.19 6.38
C ASP A 42 -7.74 -13.27 7.92
N VAL A 43 -6.71 -13.77 8.59
CA VAL A 43 -6.67 -13.89 10.05
C VAL A 43 -5.79 -12.84 10.73
N ASN A 44 -5.26 -11.89 9.97
CA ASN A 44 -4.30 -10.91 10.45
C ASN A 44 -4.92 -9.51 10.53
N TYR A 45 -4.54 -8.77 11.57
CA TYR A 45 -4.94 -7.38 11.73
C TYR A 45 -4.39 -6.53 10.59
N TRP A 46 -5.24 -5.67 10.03
CA TRP A 46 -4.89 -4.74 8.97
C TRP A 46 -4.82 -3.30 9.50
N ALA A 47 -5.95 -2.76 9.96
CA ALA A 47 -6.04 -1.37 10.40
C ALA A 47 -7.22 -1.15 11.36
N THR A 48 -7.21 -0.03 12.09
CA THR A 48 -8.38 0.46 12.83
C THR A 48 -9.02 1.61 12.07
N VAL A 49 -10.30 1.49 11.79
CA VAL A 49 -11.14 2.51 11.14
C VAL A 49 -11.79 3.39 12.20
N SER A 50 -11.55 4.71 12.14
CA SER A 50 -12.11 5.67 13.10
C SER A 50 -12.36 7.08 12.52
N SER A 51 -12.20 7.29 11.21
CA SER A 51 -12.30 8.61 10.58
C SER A 51 -13.74 8.98 10.21
N PRO A 52 -14.20 10.21 10.52
CA PRO A 52 -15.53 10.70 10.12
C PRO A 52 -15.59 11.17 8.66
N ILE A 53 -14.45 11.41 8.01
CA ILE A 53 -14.35 11.89 6.63
C ILE A 53 -14.05 10.72 5.69
N TYR A 54 -14.20 10.96 4.39
CA TYR A 54 -13.79 10.02 3.36
C TYR A 54 -12.32 9.68 3.51
N PHE A 55 -12.00 8.40 3.53
CA PHE A 55 -10.65 7.87 3.49
C PHE A 55 -10.66 6.41 2.99
N TYR A 56 -9.50 5.89 2.70
CA TYR A 56 -9.31 4.50 2.33
C TYR A 56 -8.08 3.91 3.01
N GLU A 57 -8.16 2.62 3.29
CA GLU A 57 -7.03 1.78 3.65
C GLU A 57 -6.65 0.93 2.45
N GLU A 58 -5.37 0.91 2.10
CA GLU A 58 -4.88 0.16 0.94
C GLU A 58 -3.66 -0.67 1.32
N ILE A 59 -3.66 -1.91 0.86
CA ILE A 59 -2.52 -2.83 1.01
C ILE A 59 -2.14 -3.45 -0.31
N THR A 60 -0.87 -3.77 -0.43
CA THR A 60 -0.37 -4.77 -1.38
C THR A 60 -0.21 -6.08 -0.61
N TYR A 61 -0.91 -7.12 -1.04
CA TYR A 61 -1.04 -8.39 -0.34
C TYR A 61 -0.80 -9.58 -1.26
N VAL A 62 0.04 -10.52 -0.81
CA VAL A 62 0.23 -11.80 -1.50
C VAL A 62 -0.73 -12.82 -0.91
N SER A 63 -1.70 -13.28 -1.72
CA SER A 63 -2.73 -14.23 -1.29
C SER A 63 -2.13 -15.52 -0.74
N GLN A 64 -2.65 -15.97 0.40
CA GLN A 64 -2.21 -17.22 1.06
C GLN A 64 -3.02 -18.44 0.62
N ALA A 65 -4.23 -18.20 0.06
CA ALA A 65 -5.19 -19.20 -0.39
C ALA A 65 -5.85 -18.74 -1.70
N ASP A 66 -6.76 -19.53 -2.25
CA ASP A 66 -7.53 -19.20 -3.45
C ASP A 66 -8.64 -18.17 -3.19
N ASP A 67 -8.96 -17.93 -1.94
CA ASP A 67 -9.84 -16.86 -1.48
C ASP A 67 -9.12 -15.94 -0.49
N ILE A 68 -9.63 -14.72 -0.38
CA ILE A 68 -9.13 -13.68 0.52
C ILE A 68 -10.31 -13.21 1.36
N GLN A 69 -10.14 -13.20 2.68
CA GLN A 69 -11.16 -12.71 3.61
C GLN A 69 -10.84 -11.29 4.05
N VAL A 70 -11.80 -10.37 3.88
CA VAL A 70 -11.73 -9.04 4.48
C VAL A 70 -12.81 -8.94 5.54
N CYS A 71 -12.40 -8.84 6.81
CA CYS A 71 -13.32 -8.86 7.94
C CYS A 71 -13.36 -7.51 8.67
N LEU A 72 -14.57 -7.02 8.93
CA LEU A 72 -14.84 -5.87 9.78
C LEU A 72 -15.20 -6.38 11.17
N VAL A 73 -14.41 -6.00 12.15
CA VAL A 73 -14.52 -6.50 13.52
C VAL A 73 -15.05 -5.41 14.44
N ASN A 74 -16.21 -5.66 15.04
CA ASN A 74 -16.84 -4.72 15.97
C ASN A 74 -16.07 -4.66 17.29
N THR A 75 -15.57 -3.49 17.65
CA THR A 75 -14.83 -3.22 18.90
C THR A 75 -15.74 -2.74 20.04
N GLY A 76 -17.05 -2.65 19.81
CA GLY A 76 -18.03 -2.12 20.77
C GLY A 76 -18.34 -0.62 20.59
N ASN A 77 -17.67 0.04 19.66
CA ASN A 77 -17.83 1.49 19.43
C ASN A 77 -18.61 1.78 18.13
N GLY A 78 -19.86 1.34 18.08
CA GLY A 78 -20.75 1.50 16.93
C GLY A 78 -20.80 0.27 16.02
N VAL A 79 -21.46 0.41 14.88
CA VAL A 79 -21.64 -0.67 13.90
C VAL A 79 -20.62 -0.50 12.78
N PRO A 80 -19.77 -1.50 12.50
CA PRO A 80 -18.85 -1.46 11.36
C PRO A 80 -19.56 -1.27 10.02
N PHE A 81 -18.94 -0.54 9.12
CA PHE A 81 -19.45 -0.30 7.77
C PHE A 81 -18.32 -0.27 6.76
N ILE A 82 -18.63 -0.44 5.49
CA ILE A 82 -17.72 -0.26 4.37
C ILE A 82 -18.49 0.39 3.21
N SER A 83 -17.87 1.33 2.51
CA SER A 83 -18.46 2.00 1.36
C SER A 83 -18.10 1.32 0.04
N ALA A 84 -16.86 0.86 -0.09
CA ALA A 84 -16.40 0.06 -1.22
C ALA A 84 -15.26 -0.86 -0.82
N LEU A 85 -15.16 -2.02 -1.48
CA LEU A 85 -14.04 -2.94 -1.38
C LEU A 85 -13.56 -3.26 -2.80
N GLU A 86 -12.32 -2.96 -3.08
CA GLU A 86 -11.71 -3.10 -4.40
C GLU A 86 -10.56 -4.09 -4.35
N LEU A 87 -10.47 -4.95 -5.36
CA LEU A 87 -9.41 -5.93 -5.55
C LEU A 87 -8.84 -5.76 -6.96
N ARG A 88 -7.53 -5.57 -7.07
CA ARG A 88 -6.82 -5.45 -8.34
C ARG A 88 -5.62 -6.39 -8.36
N PRO A 89 -5.50 -7.28 -9.34
CA PRO A 89 -4.28 -8.07 -9.50
C PRO A 89 -3.13 -7.15 -9.91
N LEU A 90 -1.99 -7.35 -9.28
CA LEU A 90 -0.73 -6.71 -9.65
C LEU A 90 0.16 -7.72 -10.37
N ASP A 91 1.19 -7.24 -11.05
CA ASP A 91 2.25 -8.13 -11.55
C ASP A 91 3.11 -8.60 -10.37
N ASP A 92 3.59 -9.85 -10.40
CA ASP A 92 4.15 -10.53 -9.24
C ASP A 92 5.46 -9.90 -8.69
N ASP A 93 6.19 -9.19 -9.51
CA ASP A 93 7.49 -8.57 -9.19
C ASP A 93 7.39 -7.08 -8.82
N ILE A 94 6.19 -6.55 -8.64
CA ILE A 94 6.00 -5.16 -8.20
C ILE A 94 6.36 -4.94 -6.73
N SER A 95 6.26 -5.99 -5.91
CA SER A 95 6.69 -5.98 -4.51
C SER A 95 8.09 -6.55 -4.36
N PRO A 96 8.91 -6.02 -3.43
CA PRO A 96 10.20 -6.62 -3.12
C PRO A 96 10.02 -8.08 -2.69
N SER A 97 10.91 -8.95 -3.16
CA SER A 97 10.82 -10.38 -2.90
C SER A 97 10.78 -10.70 -1.39
N GLY A 98 9.86 -11.60 -1.00
CA GLY A 98 9.67 -12.03 0.38
C GLY A 98 8.73 -11.15 1.21
N LEU A 99 8.28 -10.01 0.72
CA LEU A 99 7.29 -9.17 1.40
C LEU A 99 5.87 -9.54 0.95
N ARG A 100 5.05 -9.94 1.90
CA ARG A 100 3.69 -10.41 1.64
C ARG A 100 2.60 -9.43 2.00
N PHE A 101 2.94 -8.39 2.75
CA PHE A 101 2.00 -7.39 3.22
C PHE A 101 2.68 -6.03 3.29
N LEU A 102 2.25 -5.10 2.46
CA LEU A 102 2.69 -3.71 2.48
C LEU A 102 1.47 -2.82 2.64
N GLN A 103 1.42 -2.03 3.71
CA GLN A 103 0.36 -1.06 3.93
C GLN A 103 0.78 0.29 3.38
N LEU A 104 -0.02 0.82 2.46
CA LEU A 104 0.17 2.16 1.92
C LEU A 104 -0.19 3.22 2.97
N HIS A 105 0.70 4.21 3.11
CA HIS A 105 0.41 5.42 3.88
C HIS A 105 0.20 6.63 2.97
N TRP A 106 1.06 6.80 1.97
CA TRP A 106 0.94 7.90 1.01
C TRP A 106 1.46 7.48 -0.35
N ARG A 107 0.75 7.93 -1.40
CA ARG A 107 1.20 7.85 -2.80
C ARG A 107 1.03 9.21 -3.42
N TYR A 108 2.14 9.89 -3.69
CA TYR A 108 2.17 11.26 -4.12
C TYR A 108 2.69 11.44 -5.55
N ASP A 109 1.94 12.19 -6.34
CA ASP A 109 2.33 12.81 -7.60
C ASP A 109 2.88 14.21 -7.27
N ILE A 110 4.20 14.38 -7.41
CA ILE A 110 4.93 15.56 -6.95
C ILE A 110 4.98 16.61 -8.06
N GLY A 111 4.56 17.82 -7.72
CA GLY A 111 4.58 18.95 -8.66
C GLY A 111 3.30 19.10 -9.49
N ARG A 112 2.34 18.20 -9.36
CA ARG A 112 1.05 18.29 -10.05
C ARG A 112 0.24 19.48 -9.54
N SER A 113 -0.20 20.33 -10.46
CA SER A 113 -0.97 21.55 -10.13
C SER A 113 -2.48 21.33 -9.99
N LEU A 114 -2.99 20.14 -10.33
CA LEU A 114 -4.41 19.83 -10.32
C LEU A 114 -4.85 19.30 -8.94
N ASN A 115 -6.05 19.72 -8.52
CA ASN A 115 -6.61 19.34 -7.21
C ASN A 115 -7.37 18.01 -7.21
N TYR A 116 -7.15 17.15 -8.20
CA TYR A 116 -7.74 15.81 -8.25
C TYR A 116 -6.67 14.74 -8.33
N SER A 117 -6.96 13.60 -7.72
CA SER A 117 -6.10 12.43 -7.76
C SER A 117 -6.17 11.77 -9.14
N LEU A 118 -5.03 11.28 -9.62
CA LEU A 118 -4.97 10.45 -10.81
C LEU A 118 -5.16 8.98 -10.40
N ARG A 119 -5.96 8.24 -11.16
CA ARG A 119 -6.19 6.80 -11.00
C ARG A 119 -6.58 6.18 -12.36
N TYR A 120 -7.27 5.04 -12.40
CA TYR A 120 -7.79 4.47 -13.64
C TYR A 120 -8.66 5.52 -14.41
N PRO A 121 -8.54 5.65 -15.76
CA PRO A 121 -7.82 4.75 -16.64
C PRO A 121 -6.32 5.03 -16.81
N ASP A 122 -5.80 6.11 -16.28
CA ASP A 122 -4.39 6.47 -16.47
C ASP A 122 -3.44 5.50 -15.75
N ASP A 123 -3.81 5.03 -14.55
CA ASP A 123 -3.08 3.97 -13.84
C ASP A 123 -3.76 2.61 -14.05
N VAL A 124 -3.07 1.69 -14.71
CA VAL A 124 -3.60 0.35 -15.07
C VAL A 124 -3.91 -0.54 -13.86
N TYR A 125 -3.27 -0.27 -12.71
CA TYR A 125 -3.53 -0.95 -11.44
C TYR A 125 -4.57 -0.22 -10.59
N ASP A 126 -5.11 0.91 -11.10
CA ASP A 126 -6.08 1.74 -10.38
C ASP A 126 -5.56 2.28 -9.04
N ARG A 127 -4.24 2.52 -8.95
CA ARG A 127 -3.63 3.21 -7.80
C ARG A 127 -4.09 4.66 -7.79
N ILE A 128 -4.29 5.20 -6.60
CA ILE A 128 -4.71 6.60 -6.43
C ILE A 128 -3.47 7.44 -6.16
N TRP A 129 -3.10 8.31 -7.11
CA TRP A 129 -1.98 9.24 -6.99
C TRP A 129 -2.49 10.61 -6.55
N GLU A 130 -2.13 11.01 -5.34
CA GLU A 130 -2.54 12.29 -4.76
C GLU A 130 -1.56 13.39 -5.16
N ALA A 131 -2.07 14.51 -5.69
CA ALA A 131 -1.23 15.65 -6.00
C ALA A 131 -0.61 16.24 -4.72
N LYS A 132 0.73 16.40 -4.70
CA LYS A 132 1.45 16.96 -3.56
C LYS A 132 2.45 18.01 -3.99
N ASN A 133 2.36 19.19 -3.36
CA ASN A 133 3.27 20.29 -3.60
C ASN A 133 3.86 20.79 -2.29
N TYR A 134 5.18 20.84 -2.24
CA TYR A 134 5.92 21.40 -1.12
C TYR A 134 6.30 22.85 -1.44
N LYS A 135 5.83 23.80 -0.63
CA LYS A 135 6.02 25.26 -0.86
C LYS A 135 7.50 25.69 -0.90
N LYS A 136 8.38 24.91 -0.29
CA LYS A 136 9.84 25.14 -0.28
C LYS A 136 10.55 24.63 -1.52
N TRP A 137 9.83 24.05 -2.48
CA TRP A 137 10.36 23.50 -3.72
C TRP A 137 9.73 24.15 -4.94
N ILE A 138 10.48 24.21 -6.04
CA ILE A 138 9.98 24.70 -7.33
C ILE A 138 9.33 23.56 -8.12
N ILE A 139 8.31 23.91 -8.91
CA ILE A 139 7.63 22.95 -9.80
C ILE A 139 8.33 22.97 -11.15
N LEU A 140 8.57 21.78 -11.67
CA LEU A 140 9.06 21.52 -13.02
C LEU A 140 8.01 20.67 -13.75
N ASN A 141 7.83 20.89 -15.06
CA ASN A 141 6.90 20.09 -15.86
C ASN A 141 7.36 19.98 -17.31
N THR A 142 6.85 18.96 -17.99
CA THR A 142 7.05 18.76 -19.42
C THR A 142 5.78 18.35 -20.12
N THR A 143 5.62 18.75 -21.38
CA THR A 143 4.55 18.23 -22.26
C THR A 143 5.04 17.07 -23.12
N SER A 144 6.33 16.73 -23.06
CA SER A 144 6.90 15.59 -23.80
C SER A 144 6.36 14.28 -23.28
N ALA A 145 6.17 13.32 -24.18
CA ALA A 145 5.81 11.96 -23.79
C ALA A 145 6.98 11.29 -23.05
N ILE A 146 6.69 10.68 -21.93
CA ILE A 146 7.65 9.86 -21.18
C ILE A 146 7.88 8.57 -21.94
N ASP A 147 9.12 8.14 -22.06
CA ASP A 147 9.49 6.88 -22.70
C ASP A 147 9.23 5.72 -21.72
N LEU A 148 8.04 5.12 -21.83
CA LEU A 148 7.64 3.96 -21.03
C LEU A 148 8.07 2.62 -21.66
N SER A 149 8.82 2.65 -22.78
CA SER A 149 9.30 1.43 -23.46
C SER A 149 10.65 0.91 -22.89
N VAL A 150 11.17 1.59 -21.85
CA VAL A 150 12.47 1.28 -21.25
C VAL A 150 12.34 0.03 -20.39
N ASN A 151 13.28 -0.90 -20.61
CA ASN A 151 13.55 -2.17 -19.92
C ASN A 151 12.46 -2.71 -18.97
N ASP A 152 12.10 -3.99 -19.15
CA ASP A 152 11.05 -4.69 -18.37
C ASP A 152 11.18 -4.52 -16.83
N ASP A 153 12.41 -4.38 -16.30
CA ASP A 153 12.65 -4.23 -14.86
C ASP A 153 12.16 -2.89 -14.27
N GLU A 154 12.19 -1.80 -15.03
CA GLU A 154 11.70 -0.50 -14.56
C GLU A 154 10.23 -0.28 -14.93
N TYR A 155 9.80 -0.85 -16.06
CA TYR A 155 8.41 -0.75 -16.53
C TYR A 155 7.44 -1.65 -15.73
N LYS A 156 7.92 -2.64 -15.01
CA LYS A 156 7.08 -3.50 -14.16
C LYS A 156 6.20 -2.72 -13.17
N TYR A 157 6.65 -1.55 -12.71
CA TYR A 157 5.88 -0.68 -11.83
C TYR A 157 4.71 0.04 -12.54
N LYS A 158 4.68 0.08 -13.88
CA LYS A 158 3.63 0.66 -14.73
C LYS A 158 3.11 2.00 -14.21
N ILE A 159 4.03 2.93 -13.92
CA ILE A 159 3.68 4.25 -13.44
C ILE A 159 3.09 5.04 -14.59
N PRO A 160 1.97 5.76 -14.37
CA PRO A 160 1.37 6.60 -15.39
C PRO A 160 2.35 7.66 -15.88
N GLY A 161 2.46 7.82 -17.20
CA GLY A 161 3.28 8.88 -17.80
C GLY A 161 2.87 10.27 -17.32
N GLU A 162 1.59 10.48 -17.05
CA GLU A 162 1.06 11.75 -16.50
C GLU A 162 1.64 12.10 -15.12
N VAL A 163 1.87 11.09 -14.24
CA VAL A 163 2.51 11.27 -12.93
C VAL A 163 3.97 11.68 -13.11
N LEU A 164 4.63 11.15 -14.13
CA LEU A 164 6.07 11.38 -14.38
C LEU A 164 6.37 12.67 -15.14
N ARG A 165 5.35 13.38 -15.65
CA ARG A 165 5.52 14.66 -16.38
C ARG A 165 5.75 15.86 -15.47
N THR A 166 5.54 15.72 -14.18
CA THR A 166 5.77 16.76 -13.19
C THR A 166 6.84 16.33 -12.20
N ALA A 167 7.50 17.29 -11.60
CA ALA A 167 8.48 17.08 -10.55
C ALA A 167 8.60 18.35 -9.68
N GLN A 168 9.19 18.21 -8.52
CA GLN A 168 9.69 19.35 -7.76
C GLN A 168 11.20 19.22 -7.52
N GLY A 169 11.88 20.35 -7.53
CA GLY A 169 13.29 20.52 -7.18
C GLY A 169 13.47 21.56 -6.08
N PRO A 170 14.64 21.69 -5.47
CA PRO A 170 14.88 22.69 -4.44
C PRO A 170 14.89 24.11 -5.04
N MET A 171 14.43 25.12 -4.29
CA MET A 171 14.50 26.53 -4.70
C MET A 171 15.95 27.00 -4.88
N ASN A 172 16.84 26.55 -4.00
CA ASN A 172 18.27 26.81 -4.12
C ASN A 172 18.94 25.56 -4.71
N ALA A 173 19.61 25.71 -5.85
CA ALA A 173 20.25 24.60 -6.56
C ALA A 173 21.27 23.81 -5.72
N SER A 174 21.84 24.41 -4.69
CA SER A 174 22.79 23.76 -3.78
C SER A 174 22.13 23.07 -2.57
N SER A 175 20.81 23.17 -2.43
CA SER A 175 20.10 22.58 -1.30
C SER A 175 19.61 21.18 -1.66
N PRO A 176 19.54 20.25 -0.68
CA PRO A 176 18.90 18.95 -0.87
C PRO A 176 17.38 19.07 -0.92
N LEU A 177 16.72 18.01 -1.40
CA LEU A 177 15.32 17.77 -1.15
C LEU A 177 15.20 16.92 0.13
N GLU A 178 14.59 17.48 1.16
CA GLU A 178 14.47 16.83 2.46
C GLU A 178 13.02 16.74 2.91
N LEU A 179 12.62 15.58 3.36
CA LEU A 179 11.36 15.33 4.04
C LEU A 179 11.58 14.45 5.27
N TRP A 180 10.69 14.64 6.23
CA TRP A 180 10.63 13.81 7.42
C TRP A 180 9.18 13.62 7.86
N TRP A 181 8.94 12.50 8.56
CA TRP A 181 7.65 12.22 9.21
C TRP A 181 7.85 11.38 10.47
N LEU A 182 6.89 11.47 11.38
CA LEU A 182 6.88 10.64 12.57
C LEU A 182 6.18 9.31 12.24
N SER A 183 6.83 8.22 12.60
CA SER A 183 6.23 6.89 12.57
C SER A 183 5.46 6.65 13.87
N ILE A 184 4.23 6.15 13.75
CA ILE A 184 3.48 5.68 14.91
C ILE A 184 3.95 4.25 15.22
N GLY A 185 4.81 4.10 16.22
CA GLY A 185 5.45 2.82 16.57
C GLY A 185 6.77 2.57 15.82
N GLN A 186 7.42 1.44 16.15
CA GLN A 186 8.64 0.99 15.47
C GLN A 186 8.28 0.21 14.19
N ASN A 187 7.81 0.91 13.16
CA ASN A 187 7.49 0.30 11.88
C ASN A 187 8.73 0.18 11.00
N LYS A 188 8.73 -0.82 10.14
CA LYS A 188 9.67 -0.95 9.04
C LYS A 188 9.07 -0.29 7.82
N TRP A 189 9.73 0.73 7.30
CA TRP A 189 9.29 1.48 6.14
C TRP A 189 10.00 1.02 4.87
N ILE A 190 9.27 1.00 3.78
CA ILE A 190 9.78 0.91 2.41
C ILE A 190 9.25 2.10 1.64
N VAL A 191 10.13 2.75 0.88
CA VAL A 191 9.81 3.91 0.07
C VAL A 191 10.19 3.63 -1.39
N TYR A 192 9.26 3.90 -2.29
CA TYR A 192 9.47 3.87 -3.73
C TYR A 192 9.63 5.30 -4.21
N PHE A 193 10.76 5.61 -4.79
CA PHE A 193 11.05 6.90 -5.39
C PHE A 193 11.01 6.77 -6.91
N TYR A 194 10.36 7.72 -7.57
CA TYR A 194 10.18 7.73 -9.01
C TYR A 194 10.78 8.98 -9.59
N PHE A 195 11.65 8.80 -10.57
CA PHE A 195 12.42 9.88 -11.19
C PHE A 195 12.35 9.81 -12.71
N VAL A 196 12.27 10.96 -13.34
CA VAL A 196 12.46 11.15 -14.79
C VAL A 196 13.13 12.49 -15.02
N GLU A 197 14.19 12.53 -15.84
CA GLU A 197 14.72 13.81 -16.33
C GLU A 197 13.74 14.41 -17.33
N ILE A 198 13.09 15.50 -16.93
CA ILE A 198 12.08 16.19 -17.75
C ILE A 198 12.57 17.46 -18.41
N GLU A 199 13.81 17.88 -18.14
CA GLU A 199 14.47 19.00 -18.78
C GLU A 199 15.50 18.53 -19.82
N ARG A 200 15.59 19.19 -20.96
CA ARG A 200 16.66 18.92 -21.92
C ARG A 200 17.96 19.55 -21.42
N LEU A 201 18.87 18.71 -20.94
CA LEU A 201 20.18 19.15 -20.47
C LEU A 201 21.09 19.45 -21.66
N THR A 202 22.02 20.41 -21.47
CA THR A 202 23.02 20.72 -22.48
C THR A 202 24.08 19.62 -22.55
N ARG A 203 24.81 19.57 -23.69
CA ARG A 203 25.82 18.52 -23.89
C ARG A 203 26.85 18.53 -22.77
N GLY A 204 27.06 17.36 -22.15
CA GLY A 204 28.00 17.17 -21.04
C GLY A 204 27.44 17.49 -19.65
N GLN A 205 26.21 17.99 -19.55
CA GLN A 205 25.49 18.07 -18.28
C GLN A 205 24.74 16.76 -18.00
N GLN A 206 24.71 16.37 -16.74
CA GLN A 206 23.88 15.27 -16.22
C GLN A 206 23.22 15.72 -14.93
N ARG A 207 22.15 15.06 -14.56
CA ARG A 207 21.55 15.15 -13.24
C ARG A 207 21.84 13.83 -12.50
N GLU A 208 22.69 13.94 -11.49
CA GLU A 208 23.09 12.82 -10.65
C GLU A 208 22.97 13.25 -9.19
N PHE A 209 22.31 12.41 -8.38
CA PHE A 209 22.11 12.69 -6.97
C PHE A 209 22.12 11.38 -6.16
N THR A 210 22.34 11.53 -4.85
CA THR A 210 22.29 10.44 -3.89
C THR A 210 21.04 10.60 -3.03
N ILE A 211 20.27 9.52 -2.89
CA ILE A 211 19.18 9.37 -1.96
C ILE A 211 19.73 8.73 -0.70
N SER A 212 19.43 9.28 0.46
CA SER A 212 19.75 8.67 1.76
C SER A 212 18.55 8.72 2.67
N MET A 213 18.41 7.70 3.54
CA MET A 213 17.34 7.62 4.54
C MET A 213 17.93 7.26 5.90
N ASN A 214 17.41 7.89 6.96
CA ASN A 214 17.72 7.61 8.37
C ASN A 214 19.21 7.33 8.61
N ASP A 215 20.04 8.38 8.53
CA ASP A 215 21.50 8.29 8.78
C ASP A 215 22.19 7.18 7.94
N ASN A 216 21.77 7.06 6.68
CA ASN A 216 22.29 6.09 5.69
C ASN A 216 21.91 4.60 5.98
N GLN A 217 20.81 4.31 6.67
CA GLN A 217 20.25 2.96 6.67
C GLN A 217 19.92 2.49 5.23
N PHE A 218 19.58 3.44 4.35
CA PHE A 218 19.51 3.27 2.92
C PHE A 218 20.31 4.36 2.21
N ARG A 219 21.04 4.01 1.16
CA ARG A 219 21.77 4.95 0.31
C ARG A 219 21.88 4.43 -1.12
N GLU A 220 21.49 5.23 -2.08
CA GLU A 220 21.52 4.91 -3.51
C GLU A 220 21.89 6.14 -4.33
N THR A 221 22.70 5.99 -5.37
CA THR A 221 23.06 7.08 -6.29
C THR A 221 22.42 6.82 -7.65
N VAL A 222 21.76 7.86 -8.17
CA VAL A 222 20.97 7.81 -9.39
C VAL A 222 21.47 8.85 -10.38
N SER A 223 21.62 8.46 -11.64
CA SER A 223 21.85 9.34 -12.77
C SER A 223 20.67 9.23 -13.74
N LEU A 224 20.08 10.35 -14.13
CA LEU A 224 18.88 10.38 -14.93
C LEU A 224 19.19 10.56 -16.42
N GLU A 225 18.43 9.86 -17.26
CA GLU A 225 18.37 10.06 -18.70
C GLU A 225 17.07 10.78 -19.10
N TYR A 226 17.15 11.60 -20.15
CA TYR A 226 16.00 12.41 -20.60
C TYR A 226 14.80 11.53 -20.98
N LEU A 227 13.65 11.78 -20.32
CA LEU A 227 12.35 11.12 -20.46
C LEU A 227 12.34 9.62 -20.14
N LYS A 228 13.40 9.07 -19.56
CA LYS A 228 13.44 7.67 -19.13
C LYS A 228 13.17 7.55 -17.62
N PRO A 229 12.17 6.77 -17.21
CA PRO A 229 11.90 6.52 -15.81
C PRO A 229 13.02 5.75 -15.11
N VAL A 230 13.27 6.10 -13.86
CA VAL A 230 14.12 5.36 -12.92
C VAL A 230 13.32 5.16 -11.64
N VAL A 231 13.26 3.93 -11.16
CA VAL A 231 12.60 3.58 -9.90
C VAL A 231 13.63 3.11 -8.89
N VAL A 232 13.62 3.74 -7.73
CA VAL A 232 14.47 3.34 -6.61
C VAL A 232 13.59 2.87 -5.47
N VAL A 233 13.77 1.63 -5.04
CA VAL A 233 13.06 1.05 -3.90
C VAL A 233 14.02 0.90 -2.75
N SER A 234 13.72 1.52 -1.61
CA SER A 234 14.58 1.44 -0.45
C SER A 234 14.63 0.01 0.11
N THR A 235 15.73 -0.33 0.78
CA THR A 235 15.70 -1.42 1.77
C THR A 235 14.81 -1.01 2.95
N PRO A 236 14.33 -1.97 3.78
CA PRO A 236 13.55 -1.63 4.95
C PRO A 236 14.33 -0.70 5.91
N VAL A 237 13.72 0.44 6.23
CA VAL A 237 14.27 1.46 7.12
C VAL A 237 13.46 1.51 8.41
N ASN A 238 14.13 1.59 9.56
CA ASN A 238 13.50 1.58 10.87
C ASN A 238 13.71 2.93 11.58
N GLY A 239 12.71 3.34 12.36
CA GLY A 239 12.83 4.52 13.22
C GLY A 239 11.49 5.08 13.66
N TRP A 240 11.51 5.93 14.67
CA TRP A 240 10.38 6.75 15.12
C TRP A 240 10.24 8.01 14.29
N ASN A 241 11.36 8.53 13.82
CA ASN A 241 11.45 9.64 12.89
C ASN A 241 12.08 9.10 11.62
N ILE A 242 11.35 9.15 10.53
CA ILE A 242 11.83 8.73 9.21
C ILE A 242 12.18 9.98 8.43
N THR A 243 13.39 10.00 7.91
CA THR A 243 13.90 11.11 7.10
C THR A 243 14.42 10.58 5.77
N PHE A 244 14.28 11.36 4.72
CA PHE A 244 15.12 11.19 3.54
C PHE A 244 15.70 12.50 3.07
N SER A 245 16.88 12.42 2.45
CA SER A 245 17.56 13.52 1.75
C SER A 245 17.94 13.05 0.35
N ILE A 246 17.74 13.91 -0.65
CA ILE A 246 18.19 13.71 -2.02
C ILE A 246 19.15 14.86 -2.35
N GLU A 247 20.43 14.54 -2.52
CA GLU A 247 21.53 15.52 -2.65
C GLU A 247 22.27 15.34 -3.97
N SER A 248 22.52 16.46 -4.66
CA SER A 248 23.33 16.43 -5.87
C SER A 248 24.74 15.91 -5.58
N THR A 249 25.27 15.05 -6.46
CA THR A 249 26.68 14.68 -6.42
C THR A 249 27.53 15.80 -7.01
N ASN A 250 28.84 15.73 -6.82
CA ASN A 250 29.80 16.66 -7.42
C ASN A 250 29.90 16.56 -8.94
N LYS A 251 29.32 15.53 -9.54
CA LYS A 251 29.24 15.34 -11.00
C LYS A 251 27.96 15.94 -11.59
N SER A 252 26.98 16.27 -10.75
CA SER A 252 25.69 16.77 -11.20
C SER A 252 25.82 18.23 -11.66
N GLY A 253 25.35 18.51 -12.86
CA GLY A 253 25.20 19.88 -13.38
C GLY A 253 23.87 20.53 -13.06
N LYS A 254 22.98 19.82 -12.34
CA LYS A 254 21.61 20.25 -12.01
C LYS A 254 21.23 19.80 -10.60
N PRO A 255 20.35 20.54 -9.90
CA PRO A 255 19.82 20.12 -8.59
C PRO A 255 18.97 18.84 -8.72
N PRO A 256 18.76 18.08 -7.62
CA PRO A 256 17.91 16.90 -7.64
C PRO A 256 16.46 17.27 -7.95
N ILE A 257 15.70 16.29 -8.44
CA ILE A 257 14.25 16.39 -8.61
C ILE A 257 13.58 15.14 -8.08
N LEU A 258 12.28 15.23 -7.79
CA LEU A 258 11.42 14.10 -7.41
C LEU A 258 10.10 14.22 -8.18
N ASN A 259 9.74 13.18 -8.92
CA ASN A 259 8.51 13.13 -9.71
C ASN A 259 7.36 12.51 -8.92
N ALA A 260 7.59 11.38 -8.25
CA ALA A 260 6.59 10.74 -7.44
C ALA A 260 7.21 9.92 -6.32
N VAL A 261 6.41 9.57 -5.30
CA VAL A 261 6.89 8.77 -4.17
C VAL A 261 5.74 8.00 -3.52
N GLU A 262 6.01 6.77 -3.12
CA GLU A 262 5.09 5.95 -2.33
C GLU A 262 5.75 5.53 -1.02
N PHE A 263 4.97 5.57 0.06
CA PHE A 263 5.41 5.22 1.41
C PHE A 263 4.60 4.06 1.94
N TYR A 264 5.27 2.96 2.23
CA TYR A 264 4.65 1.76 2.78
C TYR A 264 5.28 1.38 4.11
N THR A 265 4.48 0.78 4.99
CA THR A 265 5.00 -0.02 6.10
C THR A 265 4.88 -1.50 5.77
N ILE A 266 5.85 -2.27 6.25
CA ILE A 266 5.82 -3.72 6.17
C ILE A 266 4.96 -4.22 7.32
N GLY A 267 3.86 -4.89 6.98
CA GLY A 267 3.01 -5.55 7.96
C GLY A 267 3.49 -6.97 8.26
N ASP A 268 3.23 -7.40 9.47
CA ASP A 268 3.47 -8.78 9.90
C ASP A 268 2.20 -9.62 9.69
N LEU A 269 2.38 -10.87 9.30
CA LEU A 269 1.33 -11.88 9.19
C LEU A 269 1.58 -13.00 10.21
N PRO A 270 1.46 -12.70 11.52
CA PRO A 270 1.84 -13.62 12.58
C PRO A 270 0.88 -14.81 12.73
N ASN A 271 -0.37 -14.65 12.31
CA ASN A 271 -1.37 -15.70 12.46
C ASN A 271 -1.42 -16.57 11.20
N VAL A 272 -1.50 -17.86 11.42
CA VAL A 272 -1.71 -18.88 10.39
C VAL A 272 -3.20 -19.25 10.38
N PRO A 273 -3.87 -19.32 9.22
CA PRO A 273 -5.25 -19.76 9.12
C PRO A 273 -5.45 -21.19 9.63
N THR A 274 -6.69 -21.52 9.99
CA THR A 274 -7.11 -22.89 10.31
C THR A 274 -6.77 -23.83 9.15
N ALA A 275 -6.39 -25.08 9.48
CA ALA A 275 -6.06 -26.09 8.49
C ALA A 275 -7.17 -26.19 7.42
N GLN A 276 -6.79 -26.16 6.14
CA GLN A 276 -7.72 -26.10 5.00
C GLN A 276 -8.72 -27.26 4.97
N ASP A 277 -8.31 -28.46 5.36
CA ASP A 277 -9.20 -29.63 5.41
C ASP A 277 -10.33 -29.44 6.44
N ASP A 278 -9.99 -28.82 7.60
CA ASP A 278 -10.98 -28.54 8.64
C ASP A 278 -11.92 -27.40 8.20
N VAL A 279 -11.38 -26.36 7.57
CA VAL A 279 -12.16 -25.23 7.00
C VAL A 279 -13.15 -25.76 5.96
N LYS A 280 -12.69 -26.64 5.07
CA LYS A 280 -13.55 -27.25 4.06
C LYS A 280 -14.64 -28.10 4.71
N ALA A 281 -14.27 -28.99 5.63
CA ALA A 281 -15.23 -29.91 6.31
C ALA A 281 -16.33 -29.12 7.04
N ILE A 282 -15.95 -28.06 7.80
CA ILE A 282 -16.94 -27.28 8.57
C ILE A 282 -17.83 -26.43 7.64
N ASN A 283 -17.31 -25.93 6.52
CA ASN A 283 -18.11 -25.23 5.52
C ASN A 283 -19.08 -26.19 4.78
N ASP A 284 -18.66 -27.41 4.49
CA ASP A 284 -19.54 -28.43 3.90
C ASP A 284 -20.70 -28.77 4.86
N ILE A 285 -20.41 -28.91 6.16
CA ILE A 285 -21.43 -29.08 7.21
C ILE A 285 -22.36 -27.84 7.24
N LYS A 286 -21.80 -26.63 7.27
CA LYS A 286 -22.56 -25.38 7.25
C LYS A 286 -23.53 -25.31 6.06
N ALA A 287 -23.07 -25.69 4.88
CA ALA A 287 -23.87 -25.71 3.66
C ALA A 287 -24.94 -26.81 3.70
N MET A 288 -24.58 -28.04 4.07
CA MET A 288 -25.48 -29.22 4.11
C MET A 288 -26.66 -29.02 5.07
N TYR A 289 -26.38 -28.47 6.25
CA TYR A 289 -27.39 -28.26 7.29
C TYR A 289 -27.99 -26.86 7.31
N HIS A 290 -27.65 -26.03 6.32
CA HIS A 290 -28.10 -24.62 6.18
C HIS A 290 -27.91 -23.80 7.47
N ILE A 291 -26.75 -23.95 8.13
CA ILE A 291 -26.45 -23.29 9.39
C ILE A 291 -26.27 -21.80 9.15
N LYS A 292 -27.13 -20.99 9.80
CA LYS A 292 -27.11 -19.51 9.74
C LYS A 292 -26.78 -18.94 11.12
N ARG A 293 -25.53 -19.11 11.56
CA ARG A 293 -25.03 -18.46 12.79
C ARG A 293 -24.25 -17.21 12.43
N GLU A 294 -24.55 -16.10 13.07
CA GLU A 294 -23.89 -14.81 12.81
C GLU A 294 -22.39 -14.87 13.13
N SER A 295 -21.98 -15.68 14.11
CA SER A 295 -20.58 -15.88 14.49
C SER A 295 -19.79 -16.73 13.49
N TRP A 296 -20.46 -17.43 12.56
CA TRP A 296 -19.81 -18.33 11.59
C TRP A 296 -19.39 -17.59 10.32
N GLN A 297 -18.50 -16.61 10.50
CA GLN A 297 -17.92 -15.82 9.43
C GLN A 297 -16.39 -15.74 9.58
N GLY A 298 -15.67 -15.58 8.48
CA GLY A 298 -14.21 -15.61 8.46
C GLY A 298 -13.64 -17.00 8.78
N ASP A 299 -12.45 -17.03 9.37
CA ASP A 299 -11.78 -18.28 9.75
C ASP A 299 -12.45 -18.90 10.98
N PRO A 300 -12.65 -20.24 11.03
CA PRO A 300 -13.32 -20.90 12.14
C PRO A 300 -12.64 -20.77 13.50
N CYS A 301 -11.30 -20.74 13.55
CA CYS A 301 -10.53 -20.75 14.79
C CYS A 301 -9.72 -19.46 15.05
N VAL A 302 -9.42 -18.67 14.03
CA VAL A 302 -8.46 -17.57 14.14
C VAL A 302 -9.05 -16.25 13.63
N PRO A 303 -8.86 -15.14 14.34
CA PRO A 303 -8.24 -15.01 15.65
C PRO A 303 -9.05 -15.71 16.76
N SER A 304 -8.40 -16.24 17.77
CA SER A 304 -9.04 -17.04 18.83
C SER A 304 -10.21 -16.35 19.53
N LYS A 305 -10.18 -15.00 19.61
CA LYS A 305 -11.27 -14.18 20.15
C LYS A 305 -12.57 -14.27 19.32
N TYR A 306 -12.48 -14.69 18.05
CA TYR A 306 -13.59 -14.75 17.11
C TYR A 306 -13.84 -16.18 16.59
N THR A 307 -13.36 -17.21 17.33
CA THR A 307 -13.69 -18.62 17.07
C THR A 307 -15.20 -18.78 16.92
N TRP A 308 -15.63 -19.58 15.95
CA TRP A 308 -17.05 -19.84 15.69
C TRP A 308 -17.73 -20.50 16.88
N ASP A 309 -18.90 -20.01 17.24
CA ASP A 309 -19.65 -20.55 18.38
C ASP A 309 -19.95 -22.04 18.20
N GLY A 310 -19.62 -22.81 19.23
CA GLY A 310 -19.78 -24.25 19.26
C GLY A 310 -18.58 -25.05 18.77
N LEU A 311 -17.52 -24.36 18.25
CA LEU A 311 -16.28 -25.04 17.92
C LEU A 311 -15.28 -24.99 19.08
N THR A 312 -14.51 -26.06 19.19
CA THR A 312 -13.29 -26.10 20.01
C THR A 312 -12.09 -26.27 19.10
N CYS A 313 -11.10 -25.38 19.24
CA CYS A 313 -9.92 -25.40 18.39
C CYS A 313 -8.65 -25.67 19.19
N SER A 314 -7.68 -26.35 18.57
CA SER A 314 -6.28 -26.37 19.02
C SER A 314 -5.51 -25.29 18.28
N TYR A 315 -4.64 -24.59 18.97
CA TYR A 315 -3.87 -23.47 18.40
C TYR A 315 -2.41 -23.91 18.11
N GLY A 316 -2.30 -25.04 17.38
CA GLY A 316 -1.04 -25.47 16.77
C GLY A 316 -0.70 -24.64 15.53
N ASN A 317 0.24 -25.10 14.74
CA ASN A 317 0.61 -24.48 13.45
C ASN A 317 0.50 -25.52 12.31
N PRO A 318 -0.62 -25.53 11.55
CA PRO A 318 -1.79 -24.64 11.67
C PRO A 318 -2.75 -25.01 12.82
N PRO A 319 -3.65 -24.09 13.22
CA PRO A 319 -4.77 -24.39 14.12
C PRO A 319 -5.71 -25.44 13.52
N ARG A 320 -6.33 -26.25 14.39
CA ARG A 320 -7.24 -27.36 13.98
C ARG A 320 -8.56 -27.28 14.76
N ILE A 321 -9.65 -27.66 14.11
CA ILE A 321 -10.92 -27.91 14.80
C ILE A 321 -10.85 -29.28 15.49
N ILE A 322 -11.06 -29.31 16.84
CA ILE A 322 -11.03 -30.54 17.62
C ILE A 322 -12.46 -31.07 17.85
N LEU A 323 -13.41 -30.14 18.03
CA LEU A 323 -14.82 -30.46 18.28
C LEU A 323 -15.69 -29.42 17.59
N ALA A 324 -16.81 -29.92 16.99
CA ALA A 324 -17.80 -29.10 16.30
C ALA A 324 -19.24 -29.51 16.72
#